data_0d7b5d724337f286e640b458fb52cf4f
#
_entry.id   0d7b5d724337f286e640b458fb52cf4f
#
_cell.length_a   1.000
_cell.length_b   1.000
_cell.length_c   1.000
_cell.angle_alpha   90.00
_cell.angle_beta   90.00
_cell.angle_gamma   90.00
#
_symmetry.space_group_name_H-M   'P 1'
#
loop_
_entity.id
_entity.type
_entity.pdbx_description
1 polymer ?
#
loop_
_entity_poly.entity_id
_entity_poly.type
_entity_poly.pdbx_seq_one_letter_code
_entity_poly.pdbx_strand_id
1 'polypeptide(L)'
;MLLKAKYKKNIFFFFKSLLISMQNFLKQFKPKKYKAYNKYVIVSAVYNVEKYLDDFFKSIINQRLDFKSNIYLICVDDGSTDNSANIIKKYQKKYPKNITYLYKENGGQASSRNLGLKYLKENDLNIFWVTFTDPDDFLDRDYFYEVDSFLKKQNNIAMVATNIIFYREKRKILYKDTHALNFKFKRQKSVYDNIKLNENIQLSVASCFLRCDYFKDTFFDENLILNFEDGKFINIYLFKNLNLKSVFLKNARYFYRKRFDKSSTLDKKNENKFYYLEILEKGYLELLNFVAKQDKIPIFIQNVILYELFWQVQELVNHPEKLSFMNQAKIHKYLDLLDQVFCFIDKQSIIKFNFNPFLFLHKMGFLHCFKK
;
A
#
# COMPACT_ATOMS: atom_id res chain seq x y z
N MET A 1 2.33 35.74 -10.89
CA MET A 1 1.60 34.59 -11.49
C MET A 1 1.59 33.36 -10.57
N LEU A 2 2.70 32.89 -10.05
CA LEU A 2 2.84 31.69 -9.18
C LEU A 2 2.03 31.78 -7.85
N LEU A 3 1.97 32.93 -7.20
CA LEU A 3 1.18 33.12 -5.97
C LEU A 3 -0.33 32.95 -6.19
N LYS A 4 -0.88 33.48 -7.29
CA LYS A 4 -2.30 33.31 -7.67
C LYS A 4 -2.63 31.83 -7.98
N ALA A 5 -1.71 31.10 -8.62
CA ALA A 5 -1.90 29.67 -8.90
C ALA A 5 -1.87 28.82 -7.61
N LYS A 6 -0.96 29.12 -6.69
CA LYS A 6 -0.88 28.45 -5.37
C LYS A 6 -2.14 28.72 -4.53
N TYR A 7 -2.65 29.95 -4.56
CA TYR A 7 -3.88 30.32 -3.85
C TYR A 7 -5.11 29.58 -4.41
N LYS A 8 -5.31 29.58 -5.75
CA LYS A 8 -6.38 28.83 -6.42
C LYS A 8 -6.30 27.32 -6.09
N LYS A 9 -5.12 26.74 -6.09
CA LYS A 9 -4.88 25.34 -5.73
C LYS A 9 -5.28 25.04 -4.29
N ASN A 10 -4.95 25.92 -3.33
CA ASN A 10 -5.34 25.75 -1.93
C ASN A 10 -6.85 25.86 -1.71
N ILE A 11 -7.53 26.79 -2.39
CA ILE A 11 -9.00 26.91 -2.37
C ILE A 11 -9.65 25.62 -2.90
N PHE A 12 -9.18 25.12 -4.02
CA PHE A 12 -9.68 23.86 -4.60
C PHE A 12 -9.56 22.69 -3.62
N PHE A 13 -8.39 22.54 -2.98
CA PHE A 13 -8.20 21.45 -1.99
C PHE A 13 -9.06 21.66 -0.74
N PHE A 14 -9.29 22.87 -0.32
CA PHE A 14 -10.18 23.19 0.81
C PHE A 14 -11.61 22.72 0.52
N PHE A 15 -12.19 23.12 -0.61
CA PHE A 15 -13.54 22.67 -1.00
C PHE A 15 -13.63 21.16 -1.20
N LYS A 16 -12.61 20.55 -1.80
CA LYS A 16 -12.55 19.08 -1.95
C LYS A 16 -12.50 18.37 -0.60
N SER A 17 -11.73 18.88 0.36
CA SER A 17 -11.66 18.36 1.72
C SER A 17 -13.02 18.49 2.43
N LEU A 18 -13.68 19.64 2.32
CA LEU A 18 -15.01 19.87 2.88
C LEU A 18 -16.05 18.91 2.28
N LEU A 19 -16.00 18.70 0.97
CA LEU A 19 -16.90 17.76 0.29
C LEU A 19 -16.70 16.32 0.80
N ILE A 20 -15.44 15.88 0.99
CA ILE A 20 -15.15 14.56 1.56
C ILE A 20 -15.69 14.46 2.99
N SER A 21 -15.48 15.48 3.83
CA SER A 21 -16.00 15.51 5.20
C SER A 21 -17.55 15.42 5.23
N MET A 22 -18.21 16.18 4.37
CA MET A 22 -19.68 16.14 4.25
C MET A 22 -20.17 14.78 3.75
N GLN A 23 -19.53 14.20 2.75
CA GLN A 23 -19.86 12.86 2.27
C GLN A 23 -19.70 11.81 3.38
N ASN A 24 -18.61 11.87 4.17
CA ASN A 24 -18.39 10.95 5.28
C ASN A 24 -19.47 11.11 6.36
N PHE A 25 -19.87 12.33 6.66
CA PHE A 25 -20.99 12.60 7.57
C PHE A 25 -22.30 12.02 7.05
N LEU A 26 -22.68 12.29 5.81
CA LEU A 26 -23.92 11.77 5.20
C LEU A 26 -23.94 10.23 5.13
N LYS A 27 -22.79 9.59 4.95
CA LYS A 27 -22.69 8.13 4.93
C LYS A 27 -23.09 7.48 6.26
N GLN A 28 -22.99 8.20 7.39
CA GLN A 28 -23.37 7.67 8.71
C GLN A 28 -24.87 7.35 8.79
N PHE A 29 -25.70 8.00 8.00
CA PHE A 29 -27.14 7.77 7.95
C PHE A 29 -27.56 6.64 6.98
N LYS A 30 -26.65 6.12 6.17
CA LYS A 30 -26.96 5.00 5.28
C LYS A 30 -27.19 3.72 6.10
N PRO A 31 -28.20 2.90 5.73
CA PRO A 31 -28.50 1.66 6.45
C PRO A 31 -27.32 0.67 6.30
N LYS A 32 -27.16 -0.17 7.31
CA LYS A 32 -26.24 -1.31 7.24
C LYS A 32 -26.74 -2.34 6.24
N LYS A 33 -25.81 -3.07 5.60
CA LYS A 33 -26.09 -4.19 4.71
C LYS A 33 -25.61 -5.49 5.35
N TYR A 34 -26.54 -6.28 5.83
CA TYR A 34 -26.25 -7.51 6.54
C TYR A 34 -25.88 -8.67 5.61
N LYS A 35 -26.46 -8.75 4.42
CA LYS A 35 -26.16 -9.80 3.44
C LYS A 35 -25.12 -9.30 2.45
N ALA A 36 -23.86 -9.69 2.65
CA ALA A 36 -22.78 -9.53 1.68
C ALA A 36 -22.70 -10.73 0.72
N TYR A 37 -21.97 -10.55 -0.35
CA TYR A 37 -21.62 -11.63 -1.29
C TYR A 37 -20.38 -12.38 -0.82
N ASN A 38 -19.48 -11.70 -0.10
CA ASN A 38 -18.22 -12.25 0.37
C ASN A 38 -18.02 -11.95 1.86
N LYS A 39 -17.12 -12.75 2.47
CA LYS A 39 -16.51 -12.46 3.76
C LYS A 39 -15.10 -11.94 3.56
N TYR A 40 -14.67 -11.09 4.46
CA TYR A 40 -13.40 -10.38 4.38
C TYR A 40 -12.59 -10.57 5.64
N VAL A 41 -11.28 -10.72 5.52
CA VAL A 41 -10.36 -10.66 6.64
C VAL A 41 -9.44 -9.45 6.50
N ILE A 42 -9.22 -8.78 7.61
CA ILE A 42 -8.17 -7.78 7.79
C ILE A 42 -7.05 -8.43 8.59
N VAL A 43 -5.82 -8.37 8.10
CA VAL A 43 -4.62 -8.67 8.88
C VAL A 43 -3.94 -7.35 9.19
N SER A 44 -3.76 -7.03 10.48
CA SER A 44 -3.14 -5.79 10.93
C SER A 44 -1.95 -6.07 11.83
N ALA A 45 -0.76 -5.60 11.42
CA ALA A 45 0.45 -5.62 12.22
C ALA A 45 0.43 -4.42 13.18
N VAL A 46 0.51 -4.68 14.47
CA VAL A 46 0.36 -3.67 15.53
C VAL A 46 1.67 -3.53 16.29
N TYR A 47 2.20 -2.32 16.37
CA TYR A 47 3.37 -2.01 17.19
C TYR A 47 3.32 -0.56 17.71
N ASN A 48 3.11 -0.39 19.01
CA ASN A 48 3.12 0.91 19.71
C ASN A 48 2.22 1.98 19.05
N VAL A 49 0.92 1.68 18.91
CA VAL A 49 -0.08 2.54 18.23
C VAL A 49 -1.33 2.78 19.07
N GLU A 50 -1.25 2.67 20.40
CA GLU A 50 -2.39 2.84 21.33
C GLU A 50 -3.26 4.06 21.01
N LYS A 51 -2.63 5.16 20.61
CA LYS A 51 -3.27 6.45 20.30
C LYS A 51 -4.26 6.38 19.15
N TYR A 52 -4.10 5.43 18.22
CA TYR A 52 -4.86 5.36 16.96
C TYR A 52 -5.84 4.18 16.92
N LEU A 53 -5.65 3.18 17.77
CA LEU A 53 -6.42 1.94 17.73
C LEU A 53 -7.92 2.13 17.89
N ASP A 54 -8.38 3.07 18.72
CA ASP A 54 -9.81 3.35 18.85
C ASP A 54 -10.45 3.83 17.55
N ASP A 55 -9.78 4.73 16.81
CA ASP A 55 -10.25 5.20 15.51
C ASP A 55 -10.25 4.07 14.48
N PHE A 56 -9.18 3.27 14.47
CA PHE A 56 -9.04 2.10 13.63
C PHE A 56 -10.20 1.12 13.84
N PHE A 57 -10.43 0.65 15.08
CA PHE A 57 -11.52 -0.28 15.39
C PHE A 57 -12.90 0.31 15.08
N LYS A 58 -13.14 1.58 15.46
CA LYS A 58 -14.41 2.26 15.16
C LYS A 58 -14.67 2.32 13.66
N SER A 59 -13.64 2.58 12.84
CA SER A 59 -13.78 2.65 11.39
C SER A 59 -14.18 1.31 10.76
N ILE A 60 -13.72 0.19 11.32
CA ILE A 60 -14.03 -1.18 10.87
C ILE A 60 -15.41 -1.63 11.39
N ILE A 61 -15.68 -1.44 12.68
CA ILE A 61 -16.93 -1.88 13.29
C ILE A 61 -18.15 -1.13 12.75
N ASN A 62 -17.96 0.15 12.40
CA ASN A 62 -19.02 1.01 11.88
C ASN A 62 -19.14 0.99 10.34
N GLN A 63 -18.55 0.02 9.67
CA GLN A 63 -18.72 -0.15 8.22
C GLN A 63 -20.21 -0.27 7.85
N ARG A 64 -20.56 0.17 6.63
CA ARG A 64 -21.89 -0.04 6.06
C ARG A 64 -22.17 -1.53 5.82
N LEU A 65 -21.15 -2.31 5.40
CA LEU A 65 -21.20 -3.76 5.43
C LEU A 65 -21.18 -4.21 6.90
N ASP A 66 -22.11 -5.12 7.27
CA ASP A 66 -22.21 -5.51 8.69
C ASP A 66 -20.94 -6.24 9.16
N PHE A 67 -20.29 -5.65 10.17
CA PHE A 67 -19.04 -6.16 10.72
C PHE A 67 -19.19 -7.57 11.26
N LYS A 68 -20.24 -7.81 12.07
CA LYS A 68 -20.41 -9.11 12.76
C LYS A 68 -20.58 -10.30 11.80
N SER A 69 -21.22 -10.06 10.66
CA SER A 69 -21.52 -11.12 9.70
C SER A 69 -20.47 -11.30 8.62
N ASN A 70 -19.69 -10.23 8.30
CA ASN A 70 -18.93 -10.21 7.05
C ASN A 70 -17.45 -9.89 7.20
N ILE A 71 -17.00 -9.34 8.34
CA ILE A 71 -15.61 -8.88 8.50
C ILE A 71 -14.96 -9.59 9.68
N TYR A 72 -13.79 -10.14 9.46
CA TYR A 72 -12.92 -10.73 10.47
C TYR A 72 -11.63 -9.92 10.57
N LEU A 73 -11.09 -9.75 11.76
CA LEU A 73 -9.89 -8.96 12.02
C LEU A 73 -8.88 -9.78 12.83
N ILE A 74 -7.70 -9.97 12.28
CA ILE A 74 -6.54 -10.58 12.93
C ILE A 74 -5.57 -9.44 13.28
N CYS A 75 -5.46 -9.09 14.55
CA CYS A 75 -4.47 -8.15 15.08
C CYS A 75 -3.24 -8.92 15.54
N VAL A 76 -2.12 -8.71 14.89
CA VAL A 76 -0.83 -9.30 15.28
C VAL A 76 -0.02 -8.24 16.01
N ASP A 77 0.09 -8.38 17.32
CA ASP A 77 0.90 -7.52 18.17
C ASP A 77 2.38 -7.92 18.07
N ASP A 78 3.17 -7.06 17.49
CA ASP A 78 4.61 -7.25 17.22
C ASP A 78 5.48 -6.82 18.40
N GLY A 79 5.10 -7.24 19.63
CA GLY A 79 5.83 -6.93 20.84
C GLY A 79 5.63 -5.49 21.32
N SER A 80 4.40 -4.96 21.27
CA SER A 80 4.10 -3.61 21.76
C SER A 80 4.41 -3.47 23.25
N THR A 81 4.96 -2.30 23.62
CA THR A 81 5.31 -1.93 24.99
C THR A 81 4.36 -0.88 25.60
N ASP A 82 3.49 -0.31 24.74
CA ASP A 82 2.42 0.61 25.14
C ASP A 82 1.11 -0.14 25.48
N ASN A 83 0.00 0.57 25.60
CA ASN A 83 -1.29 -0.04 25.94
C ASN A 83 -2.01 -0.71 24.74
N SER A 84 -1.36 -0.87 23.59
CA SER A 84 -1.96 -1.45 22.38
C SER A 84 -2.57 -2.82 22.62
N ALA A 85 -1.84 -3.73 23.28
CA ALA A 85 -2.32 -5.09 23.59
C ALA A 85 -3.64 -5.08 24.38
N ASN A 86 -3.74 -4.23 25.41
CA ASN A 86 -4.93 -4.15 26.25
C ASN A 86 -6.14 -3.60 25.49
N ILE A 87 -5.92 -2.61 24.61
CA ILE A 87 -6.98 -2.06 23.75
C ILE A 87 -7.51 -3.14 22.82
N ILE A 88 -6.64 -3.91 22.15
CA ILE A 88 -7.05 -4.99 21.24
C ILE A 88 -7.86 -6.05 22.00
N LYS A 89 -7.36 -6.52 23.17
CA LYS A 89 -8.05 -7.52 24.00
C LYS A 89 -9.43 -7.04 24.47
N LYS A 90 -9.59 -5.74 24.76
CA LYS A 90 -10.90 -5.13 25.08
C LYS A 90 -11.88 -5.25 23.91
N TYR A 91 -11.43 -4.97 22.67
CA TYR A 91 -12.26 -5.13 21.49
C TYR A 91 -12.53 -6.60 21.17
N GLN A 92 -11.56 -7.50 21.34
CA GLN A 92 -11.73 -8.95 21.18
C GLN A 92 -12.78 -9.48 22.16
N LYS A 93 -12.75 -9.08 23.43
CA LYS A 93 -13.78 -9.48 24.42
C LYS A 93 -15.17 -9.05 23.99
N LYS A 94 -15.31 -7.89 23.34
CA LYS A 94 -16.61 -7.38 22.84
C LYS A 94 -17.06 -8.08 21.55
N TYR A 95 -16.13 -8.56 20.72
CA TYR A 95 -16.40 -9.19 19.44
C TYR A 95 -15.57 -10.47 19.24
N PRO A 96 -15.77 -11.49 20.12
CA PRO A 96 -14.88 -12.67 20.15
C PRO A 96 -14.94 -13.54 18.89
N LYS A 97 -16.02 -13.44 18.12
CA LYS A 97 -16.17 -14.18 16.84
C LYS A 97 -15.55 -13.45 15.65
N ASN A 98 -15.16 -12.17 15.80
CA ASN A 98 -14.71 -11.34 14.70
C ASN A 98 -13.28 -10.81 14.87
N ILE A 99 -12.74 -10.83 16.08
CA ILE A 99 -11.42 -10.27 16.37
C ILE A 99 -10.56 -11.33 17.02
N THR A 100 -9.42 -11.61 16.41
CA THR A 100 -8.34 -12.44 16.97
C THR A 100 -7.16 -11.57 17.33
N TYR A 101 -6.63 -11.76 18.52
CA TYR A 101 -5.37 -11.20 18.99
C TYR A 101 -4.29 -12.28 18.93
N LEU A 102 -3.20 -12.00 18.22
CA LEU A 102 -1.99 -12.81 18.22
C LEU A 102 -0.85 -11.94 18.75
N TYR A 103 0.06 -12.56 19.49
CA TYR A 103 1.27 -11.92 19.99
C TYR A 103 2.52 -12.60 19.43
N LYS A 104 3.55 -11.82 19.14
CA LYS A 104 4.90 -12.30 18.86
C LYS A 104 5.93 -11.29 19.36
N GLU A 105 7.15 -11.74 19.56
CA GLU A 105 8.28 -10.83 19.75
C GLU A 105 8.50 -9.94 18.51
N ASN A 106 9.01 -8.74 18.74
CA ASN A 106 9.18 -7.77 17.66
C ASN A 106 10.08 -8.35 16.53
N GLY A 107 9.54 -8.38 15.32
CA GLY A 107 10.22 -8.88 14.12
C GLY A 107 9.82 -8.08 12.86
N GLY A 108 9.07 -7.01 13.04
CA GLY A 108 8.67 -6.10 11.97
C GLY A 108 7.35 -6.47 11.28
N GLN A 109 6.92 -5.55 10.43
CA GLN A 109 5.59 -5.59 9.80
C GLN A 109 5.40 -6.81 8.90
N ALA A 110 6.43 -7.21 8.13
CA ALA A 110 6.40 -8.36 7.23
C ALA A 110 6.14 -9.67 8.01
N SER A 111 6.89 -9.92 9.09
CA SER A 111 6.74 -11.13 9.91
C SER A 111 5.38 -11.19 10.60
N SER A 112 4.86 -10.04 11.04
CA SER A 112 3.53 -9.96 11.67
C SER A 112 2.41 -10.25 10.67
N ARG A 113 2.51 -9.72 9.44
CA ARG A 113 1.55 -10.05 8.37
C ARG A 113 1.64 -11.53 7.96
N ASN A 114 2.84 -12.12 7.92
CA ASN A 114 3.04 -13.54 7.65
C ASN A 114 2.40 -14.42 8.72
N LEU A 115 2.53 -14.05 10.01
CA LEU A 115 1.85 -14.77 11.09
C LEU A 115 0.33 -14.72 10.93
N GLY A 116 -0.22 -13.55 10.55
CA GLY A 116 -1.65 -13.41 10.26
C GLY A 116 -2.11 -14.25 9.08
N LEU A 117 -1.31 -14.33 7.99
CA LEU A 117 -1.58 -15.19 6.83
C LEU A 117 -1.51 -16.70 7.20
N LYS A 118 -0.53 -17.08 8.02
CA LYS A 118 -0.41 -18.45 8.52
C LYS A 118 -1.63 -18.83 9.34
N TYR A 119 -2.05 -17.98 10.28
CA TYR A 119 -3.26 -18.18 11.07
C TYR A 119 -4.50 -18.34 10.19
N LEU A 120 -4.65 -17.50 9.14
CA LEU A 120 -5.76 -17.60 8.20
C LEU A 120 -5.79 -18.95 7.45
N LYS A 121 -4.61 -19.44 7.03
CA LYS A 121 -4.47 -20.73 6.33
C LYS A 121 -4.77 -21.93 7.24
N GLU A 122 -4.37 -21.87 8.51
CA GLU A 122 -4.51 -22.97 9.47
C GLU A 122 -5.92 -23.10 10.05
N ASN A 123 -6.73 -22.04 10.04
CA ASN A 123 -8.02 -22.02 10.74
C ASN A 123 -9.26 -22.12 9.83
N ASP A 124 -9.09 -22.32 8.51
CA ASP A 124 -10.16 -22.49 7.52
C ASP A 124 -11.39 -21.59 7.77
N LEU A 125 -11.18 -20.29 7.84
CA LEU A 125 -12.24 -19.31 8.17
C LEU A 125 -13.27 -19.16 7.05
N ASN A 126 -13.13 -19.92 5.95
CA ASN A 126 -13.96 -19.81 4.74
C ASN A 126 -14.08 -18.35 4.24
N ILE A 127 -12.94 -17.69 4.18
CA ILE A 127 -12.80 -16.28 3.77
C ILE A 127 -11.87 -16.21 2.55
N PHE A 128 -12.36 -15.62 1.46
CA PHE A 128 -11.64 -15.58 0.19
C PHE A 128 -10.89 -14.27 -0.07
N TRP A 129 -11.14 -13.22 0.72
CA TRP A 129 -10.57 -11.88 0.50
C TRP A 129 -9.86 -11.37 1.74
N VAL A 130 -8.59 -11.00 1.58
CA VAL A 130 -7.77 -10.39 2.64
C VAL A 130 -7.34 -8.99 2.25
N THR A 131 -7.25 -8.10 3.24
CA THR A 131 -6.61 -6.79 3.17
C THR A 131 -5.70 -6.61 4.39
N PHE A 132 -4.67 -5.77 4.25
CA PHE A 132 -3.66 -5.55 5.30
C PHE A 132 -3.71 -4.08 5.72
N THR A 133 -4.59 -3.75 6.64
CA THR A 133 -4.81 -2.36 7.08
C THR A 133 -3.85 -1.97 8.20
N ASP A 134 -3.21 -0.82 8.05
CA ASP A 134 -2.33 -0.29 9.09
C ASP A 134 -3.15 0.29 10.25
N PRO A 135 -2.78 0.00 11.53
CA PRO A 135 -3.60 0.31 12.70
C PRO A 135 -3.59 1.79 13.11
N ASP A 136 -2.78 2.63 12.48
CA ASP A 136 -2.80 4.08 12.64
C ASP A 136 -3.66 4.80 11.60
N ASP A 137 -4.19 4.05 10.63
CA ASP A 137 -5.07 4.52 9.58
C ASP A 137 -6.55 4.23 9.89
N PHE A 138 -7.45 4.63 9.02
CA PHE A 138 -8.88 4.32 9.16
C PHE A 138 -9.59 4.25 7.80
N LEU A 139 -10.77 3.65 7.79
CA LEU A 139 -11.50 3.33 6.58
C LEU A 139 -12.73 4.22 6.39
N ASP A 140 -13.03 4.57 5.13
CA ASP A 140 -14.33 5.14 4.77
C ASP A 140 -15.44 4.14 5.14
N ARG A 141 -16.60 4.64 5.61
CA ARG A 141 -17.72 3.79 6.00
C ARG A 141 -18.23 2.87 4.89
N ASP A 142 -18.12 3.27 3.63
CA ASP A 142 -18.53 2.47 2.48
C ASP A 142 -17.39 1.58 1.92
N TYR A 143 -16.22 1.52 2.56
CA TYR A 143 -15.03 0.85 2.03
C TYR A 143 -15.30 -0.60 1.60
N PHE A 144 -15.75 -1.44 2.53
CA PHE A 144 -16.10 -2.85 2.23
C PHE A 144 -17.35 -2.96 1.36
N TYR A 145 -18.32 -2.05 1.50
CA TYR A 145 -19.54 -2.07 0.71
C TYR A 145 -19.27 -1.84 -0.79
N GLU A 146 -18.39 -0.91 -1.13
CA GLU A 146 -17.99 -0.63 -2.52
C GLU A 146 -17.28 -1.85 -3.15
N VAL A 147 -16.39 -2.50 -2.38
CA VAL A 147 -15.69 -3.70 -2.82
C VAL A 147 -16.67 -4.86 -3.03
N ASP A 148 -17.53 -5.17 -2.04
CA ASP A 148 -18.49 -6.26 -2.10
C ASP A 148 -19.51 -6.07 -3.22
N SER A 149 -19.99 -4.84 -3.41
CA SER A 149 -20.95 -4.51 -4.47
C SER A 149 -20.37 -4.71 -5.86
N PHE A 150 -19.07 -4.46 -6.04
CA PHE A 150 -18.38 -4.74 -7.29
C PHE A 150 -18.22 -6.25 -7.49
N LEU A 151 -17.77 -6.99 -6.48
CA LEU A 151 -17.44 -8.41 -6.56
C LEU A 151 -18.65 -9.33 -6.74
N LYS A 152 -19.86 -8.83 -6.52
CA LYS A 152 -21.13 -9.58 -6.61
C LYS A 152 -21.29 -10.47 -7.85
N LYS A 153 -20.79 -10.00 -8.99
CA LYS A 153 -20.99 -10.65 -10.30
C LYS A 153 -19.66 -10.84 -11.03
N GLN A 154 -18.55 -10.84 -10.30
CA GLN A 154 -17.23 -10.88 -10.93
C GLN A 154 -16.50 -12.16 -10.56
N ASN A 155 -16.08 -12.88 -11.59
CA ASN A 155 -15.14 -13.98 -11.50
C ASN A 155 -13.77 -13.52 -12.01
N ASN A 156 -12.71 -14.27 -11.71
CA ASN A 156 -11.36 -14.02 -12.22
C ASN A 156 -10.72 -12.70 -11.75
N ILE A 157 -11.14 -12.17 -10.61
CA ILE A 157 -10.49 -11.02 -9.98
C ILE A 157 -9.48 -11.51 -8.95
N ALA A 158 -8.23 -11.12 -9.12
CA ALA A 158 -7.15 -11.40 -8.16
C ALA A 158 -7.03 -10.27 -7.12
N MET A 159 -7.14 -9.00 -7.56
CA MET A 159 -6.94 -7.85 -6.71
C MET A 159 -8.03 -6.78 -6.92
N VAL A 160 -8.46 -6.17 -5.81
CA VAL A 160 -9.28 -4.94 -5.83
C VAL A 160 -8.50 -3.84 -5.12
N ALA A 161 -7.94 -2.90 -5.87
CA ALA A 161 -7.24 -1.73 -5.33
C ALA A 161 -8.24 -0.63 -4.94
N THR A 162 -7.95 0.07 -3.86
CA THR A 162 -8.77 1.10 -3.25
C THR A 162 -8.04 2.43 -3.21
N ASN A 163 -8.78 3.54 -3.17
CA ASN A 163 -8.23 4.87 -3.34
C ASN A 163 -7.68 5.43 -2.02
N ILE A 164 -6.38 5.71 -1.97
CA ILE A 164 -5.72 6.34 -0.82
C ILE A 164 -6.04 7.84 -0.80
N ILE A 165 -6.63 8.29 0.30
CA ILE A 165 -6.87 9.70 0.61
C ILE A 165 -6.04 10.06 1.84
N PHE A 166 -5.14 11.03 1.72
CA PHE A 166 -4.37 11.51 2.87
C PHE A 166 -5.27 12.25 3.86
N TYR A 167 -5.30 11.78 5.11
CA TYR A 167 -5.88 12.49 6.24
C TYR A 167 -4.77 13.22 7.00
N ARG A 168 -4.90 14.53 7.19
CA ARG A 168 -3.87 15.38 7.80
C ARG A 168 -4.35 15.89 9.15
N GLU A 169 -3.84 15.31 10.21
CA GLU A 169 -4.17 15.73 11.57
C GLU A 169 -3.91 17.22 11.81
N LYS A 170 -4.79 17.86 12.58
CA LYS A 170 -4.66 19.26 13.03
C LYS A 170 -4.40 20.27 11.90
N ARG A 171 -4.88 20.01 10.67
CA ARG A 171 -4.77 20.94 9.54
C ARG A 171 -6.14 21.43 9.10
N LYS A 172 -6.23 22.69 8.58
CA LYS A 172 -7.45 23.24 7.99
C LYS A 172 -7.98 22.40 6.81
N ILE A 173 -7.09 21.81 6.04
CA ILE A 173 -7.41 20.88 4.96
C ILE A 173 -7.16 19.48 5.49
N LEU A 174 -8.20 18.81 5.99
CA LEU A 174 -8.11 17.49 6.60
C LEU A 174 -7.82 16.40 5.55
N TYR A 175 -8.58 16.38 4.45
CA TYR A 175 -8.49 15.34 3.42
C TYR A 175 -7.80 15.86 2.16
N LYS A 176 -6.89 15.07 1.61
CA LYS A 176 -6.15 15.43 0.41
C LYS A 176 -5.96 14.23 -0.52
N ASP A 177 -6.63 14.26 -1.66
CA ASP A 177 -6.52 13.26 -2.71
C ASP A 177 -5.38 13.64 -3.67
N THR A 178 -4.14 13.42 -3.25
CA THR A 178 -2.92 13.80 -3.98
C THR A 178 -1.84 12.73 -3.96
N HIS A 179 -2.22 11.47 -3.76
CA HIS A 179 -1.29 10.37 -3.90
C HIS A 179 -0.74 10.34 -5.35
N ALA A 180 0.55 10.10 -5.53
CA ALA A 180 1.19 10.14 -6.85
C ALA A 180 0.54 9.19 -7.87
N LEU A 181 0.01 8.07 -7.39
CA LEU A 181 -0.65 7.05 -8.20
C LEU A 181 -2.18 7.18 -8.23
N ASN A 182 -2.78 8.30 -7.80
CA ASN A 182 -4.25 8.43 -7.78
C ASN A 182 -4.87 8.57 -9.18
N PHE A 183 -4.06 8.79 -10.21
CA PHE A 183 -4.52 8.82 -11.60
C PHE A 183 -5.24 7.52 -12.02
N LYS A 184 -4.90 6.38 -11.42
CA LYS A 184 -5.59 5.08 -11.65
C LYS A 184 -7.05 5.06 -11.15
N PHE A 185 -7.44 6.04 -10.33
CA PHE A 185 -8.79 6.24 -9.82
C PHE A 185 -9.55 7.41 -10.49
N LYS A 186 -9.15 7.84 -11.71
CA LYS A 186 -9.88 8.89 -12.46
C LYS A 186 -11.30 8.47 -12.78
N ARG A 187 -11.52 7.20 -13.17
CA ARG A 187 -12.84 6.62 -13.40
C ARG A 187 -13.42 6.05 -12.11
N GLN A 188 -14.73 5.89 -12.02
CA GLN A 188 -15.40 5.28 -10.85
C GLN A 188 -14.89 3.86 -10.59
N LYS A 189 -14.69 3.11 -11.67
CA LYS A 189 -14.09 1.78 -11.69
C LYS A 189 -13.26 1.58 -12.95
N SER A 190 -12.17 0.85 -12.82
CA SER A 190 -11.36 0.40 -13.96
C SER A 190 -10.95 -1.05 -13.73
N VAL A 191 -10.97 -1.86 -14.78
CA VAL A 191 -10.61 -3.29 -14.73
C VAL A 191 -9.54 -3.54 -15.78
N TYR A 192 -8.47 -4.21 -15.41
CA TYR A 192 -7.37 -4.56 -16.29
C TYR A 192 -7.01 -6.04 -16.12
N ASP A 193 -6.63 -6.71 -17.20
CA ASP A 193 -5.90 -7.97 -17.13
C ASP A 193 -4.56 -7.69 -16.41
N ASN A 194 -4.10 -8.57 -15.52
CA ASN A 194 -2.89 -8.32 -14.74
C ASN A 194 -1.67 -8.11 -15.62
N ILE A 195 -1.55 -8.85 -16.72
CA ILE A 195 -0.47 -8.67 -17.71
C ILE A 195 -0.47 -7.27 -18.37
N LYS A 196 -1.60 -6.57 -18.37
CA LYS A 196 -1.80 -5.24 -18.99
C LYS A 196 -1.92 -4.11 -17.96
N LEU A 197 -1.48 -4.30 -16.72
CA LEU A 197 -1.53 -3.25 -15.70
C LEU A 197 -0.70 -2.01 -16.07
N ASN A 198 0.44 -2.20 -16.74
CA ASN A 198 1.32 -1.14 -17.25
C ASN A 198 1.60 -0.05 -16.18
N GLU A 199 1.01 1.17 -16.33
CA GLU A 199 1.18 2.27 -15.40
C GLU A 199 0.31 2.13 -14.13
N ASN A 200 -0.69 1.24 -14.13
CA ASN A 200 -1.62 1.06 -13.01
C ASN A 200 -1.00 0.17 -11.92
N ILE A 201 0.22 0.49 -11.52
CA ILE A 201 0.99 -0.27 -10.54
C ILE A 201 0.35 -0.23 -9.14
N GLN A 202 0.55 -1.29 -8.37
CA GLN A 202 0.15 -1.38 -6.96
C GLN A 202 1.36 -1.70 -6.10
N LEU A 203 1.53 -0.95 -5.00
CA LEU A 203 2.69 -1.03 -4.11
C LEU A 203 2.30 -1.25 -2.65
N SER A 204 1.12 -0.81 -2.23
CA SER A 204 0.68 -0.92 -0.84
C SER A 204 -0.40 -2.00 -0.70
N VAL A 205 -0.17 -2.96 0.19
CA VAL A 205 -1.16 -3.98 0.56
C VAL A 205 -2.29 -3.41 1.43
N ALA A 206 -2.05 -2.30 2.13
CA ALA A 206 -3.05 -1.67 2.99
C ALA A 206 -4.23 -1.11 2.20
N SER A 207 -4.01 -0.74 0.94
CA SER A 207 -5.03 -0.18 0.06
C SER A 207 -5.47 -1.15 -1.05
N CYS A 208 -5.48 -2.44 -0.78
CA CYS A 208 -6.07 -3.41 -1.70
C CYS A 208 -6.63 -4.63 -0.97
N PHE A 209 -7.51 -5.34 -1.67
CA PHE A 209 -7.98 -6.67 -1.31
C PHE A 209 -7.36 -7.67 -2.27
N LEU A 210 -6.83 -8.76 -1.71
CA LEU A 210 -6.25 -9.87 -2.46
C LEU A 210 -7.07 -11.13 -2.24
N ARG A 211 -7.24 -11.92 -3.27
CA ARG A 211 -7.95 -13.19 -3.16
C ARG A 211 -7.02 -14.28 -2.64
N CYS A 212 -7.40 -14.88 -1.51
CA CYS A 212 -6.57 -15.85 -0.78
C CYS A 212 -6.23 -17.09 -1.59
N ASP A 213 -7.17 -17.59 -2.40
CA ASP A 213 -6.99 -18.79 -3.25
C ASP A 213 -5.84 -18.67 -4.24
N TYR A 214 -5.40 -17.42 -4.53
CA TYR A 214 -4.39 -17.13 -5.54
C TYR A 214 -3.02 -16.80 -4.96
N PHE A 215 -2.80 -16.95 -3.65
CA PHE A 215 -1.48 -16.66 -3.05
C PHE A 215 -0.36 -17.58 -3.52
N LYS A 216 -0.66 -18.85 -3.82
CA LYS A 216 0.34 -19.81 -4.34
C LYS A 216 1.65 -19.75 -3.53
N ASP A 217 1.55 -19.87 -2.21
CA ASP A 217 2.67 -19.79 -1.25
C ASP A 217 3.51 -18.49 -1.36
N THR A 218 2.83 -17.37 -1.61
CA THR A 218 3.46 -16.05 -1.57
C THR A 218 3.36 -15.49 -0.15
N PHE A 219 4.52 -15.11 0.43
CA PHE A 219 4.66 -14.49 1.74
C PHE A 219 5.44 -13.18 1.63
N PHE A 220 5.34 -12.33 2.65
CA PHE A 220 6.16 -11.13 2.75
C PHE A 220 7.61 -11.51 3.02
N ASP A 221 8.54 -10.76 2.43
CA ASP A 221 9.96 -10.94 2.70
C ASP A 221 10.35 -10.25 4.00
N GLU A 222 10.65 -11.03 5.02
CA GLU A 222 10.99 -10.54 6.37
C GLU A 222 12.38 -9.88 6.43
N ASN A 223 13.20 -10.02 5.39
CA ASN A 223 14.50 -9.34 5.28
C ASN A 223 14.35 -7.88 4.78
N LEU A 224 13.18 -7.47 4.30
CA LEU A 224 12.88 -6.10 3.88
C LEU A 224 12.23 -5.32 5.04
N ILE A 225 13.06 -4.80 5.93
CA ILE A 225 12.62 -4.20 7.19
C ILE A 225 12.07 -2.77 7.02
N LEU A 226 12.54 -2.01 6.03
CA LEU A 226 12.28 -0.56 5.96
C LEU A 226 11.25 -0.15 4.93
N ASN A 227 11.21 -0.81 3.79
CA ASN A 227 10.34 -0.44 2.67
C ASN A 227 10.32 -1.55 1.61
N PHE A 228 9.33 -1.54 0.72
CA PHE A 228 9.18 -2.41 -0.44
C PHE A 228 8.75 -3.86 -0.13
N GLU A 229 8.59 -4.26 1.11
CA GLU A 229 8.04 -5.59 1.46
C GLU A 229 6.64 -5.78 0.84
N ASP A 230 5.81 -4.74 0.91
CA ASP A 230 4.49 -4.67 0.26
C ASP A 230 4.60 -4.76 -1.26
N GLY A 231 5.49 -3.94 -1.83
CA GLY A 231 5.71 -3.88 -3.27
C GLY A 231 6.18 -5.21 -3.83
N LYS A 232 7.16 -5.86 -3.18
CA LYS A 232 7.66 -7.18 -3.57
C LYS A 232 6.56 -8.25 -3.48
N PHE A 233 5.84 -8.31 -2.35
CA PHE A 233 4.75 -9.27 -2.12
C PHE A 233 3.64 -9.15 -3.18
N ILE A 234 3.09 -7.94 -3.39
CA ILE A 234 2.01 -7.72 -4.36
C ILE A 234 2.46 -8.07 -5.77
N ASN A 235 3.67 -7.69 -6.18
CA ASN A 235 4.10 -7.88 -7.55
C ASN A 235 4.45 -9.33 -7.84
N ILE A 236 4.94 -10.11 -6.87
CA ILE A 236 5.05 -11.57 -6.99
C ILE A 236 3.65 -12.20 -7.10
N TYR A 237 2.69 -11.76 -6.25
CA TYR A 237 1.31 -12.25 -6.30
C TYR A 237 0.65 -11.97 -7.67
N LEU A 238 0.78 -10.76 -8.20
CA LEU A 238 0.22 -10.39 -9.51
C LEU A 238 0.90 -11.15 -10.64
N PHE A 239 2.22 -11.34 -10.58
CA PHE A 239 2.97 -12.11 -11.57
C PHE A 239 2.54 -13.59 -11.61
N LYS A 240 2.37 -14.22 -10.46
CA LYS A 240 1.83 -15.59 -10.39
C LYS A 240 0.40 -15.73 -10.94
N ASN A 241 -0.30 -14.61 -11.14
CA ASN A 241 -1.72 -14.54 -11.52
C ASN A 241 -1.95 -13.62 -12.74
N LEU A 242 -1.06 -13.66 -13.75
CA LEU A 242 -1.13 -12.81 -14.95
C LEU A 242 -2.40 -13.00 -15.79
N ASN A 243 -2.99 -14.19 -15.75
CA ASN A 243 -4.23 -14.54 -16.45
C ASN A 243 -5.50 -14.02 -15.76
N LEU A 244 -5.38 -13.43 -14.58
CA LEU A 244 -6.49 -12.86 -13.83
C LEU A 244 -6.56 -11.33 -14.01
N LYS A 245 -7.53 -10.71 -13.33
CA LYS A 245 -7.79 -9.27 -13.44
C LYS A 245 -7.58 -8.54 -12.12
N SER A 246 -7.18 -7.28 -12.23
CA SER A 246 -7.15 -6.30 -11.13
C SER A 246 -8.17 -5.18 -11.38
N VAL A 247 -8.74 -4.69 -10.30
CA VAL A 247 -9.78 -3.66 -10.29
C VAL A 247 -9.34 -2.48 -9.45
N PHE A 248 -9.70 -1.28 -9.87
CA PHE A 248 -9.45 -0.04 -9.16
C PHE A 248 -10.78 0.66 -8.88
N LEU A 249 -11.13 0.83 -7.59
CA LEU A 249 -12.40 1.40 -7.13
C LEU A 249 -12.18 2.77 -6.47
N LYS A 250 -12.64 3.84 -7.14
CA LYS A 250 -12.48 5.22 -6.68
C LYS A 250 -13.17 5.49 -5.34
N ASN A 251 -14.34 4.91 -5.13
CA ASN A 251 -15.19 5.19 -3.96
C ASN A 251 -14.86 4.33 -2.75
N ALA A 252 -14.13 3.23 -2.91
CA ALA A 252 -13.54 2.50 -1.80
C ALA A 252 -12.33 3.30 -1.29
N ARG A 253 -12.52 4.11 -0.25
CA ARG A 253 -11.51 5.07 0.21
C ARG A 253 -10.81 4.56 1.45
N TYR A 254 -9.48 4.51 1.39
CA TYR A 254 -8.58 4.27 2.49
C TYR A 254 -8.02 5.59 2.97
N PHE A 255 -8.20 5.93 4.24
CA PHE A 255 -7.71 7.18 4.82
C PHE A 255 -6.36 6.96 5.47
N TYR A 256 -5.30 7.33 4.72
CA TYR A 256 -3.93 7.28 5.19
C TYR A 256 -3.63 8.48 6.09
N ARG A 257 -3.32 8.21 7.36
CA ARG A 257 -3.05 9.25 8.36
C ARG A 257 -1.64 9.83 8.22
N LYS A 258 -1.55 11.11 7.92
CA LYS A 258 -0.31 11.88 8.03
C LYS A 258 -0.22 12.44 9.45
N ARG A 259 0.56 11.77 10.29
CA ARG A 259 0.77 12.11 11.69
C ARG A 259 1.37 13.51 11.82
N PHE A 260 0.94 14.26 12.83
CA PHE A 260 1.43 15.62 13.04
C PHE A 260 2.89 15.65 13.48
N ASP A 261 3.31 14.67 14.27
CA ASP A 261 4.65 14.56 14.88
C ASP A 261 5.72 13.96 13.94
N LYS A 262 5.36 13.63 12.70
CA LYS A 262 6.26 12.99 11.71
C LYS A 262 6.92 11.69 12.22
N SER A 263 6.23 10.93 13.06
CA SER A 263 6.74 9.71 13.68
C SER A 263 6.60 8.46 12.77
N SER A 264 6.24 8.62 11.51
CA SER A 264 6.07 7.47 10.60
C SER A 264 7.42 6.91 10.15
N THR A 265 7.50 5.60 9.92
CA THR A 265 8.72 4.91 9.43
C THR A 265 9.23 5.52 8.13
N LEU A 266 8.33 5.96 7.25
CA LEU A 266 8.68 6.59 5.97
C LEU A 266 9.35 7.97 6.12
N ASP A 267 9.15 8.68 7.24
CA ASP A 267 9.74 10.00 7.43
C ASP A 267 11.26 9.97 7.67
N LYS A 268 11.82 8.81 8.07
CA LYS A 268 13.25 8.63 8.40
C LYS A 268 14.04 7.75 7.41
N LYS A 269 13.38 7.23 6.36
CA LYS A 269 13.98 6.25 5.45
C LYS A 269 15.23 6.76 4.71
N ASN A 270 15.26 8.04 4.34
CA ASN A 270 16.30 8.60 3.47
C ASN A 270 17.67 8.76 4.15
N GLU A 271 17.76 8.59 5.47
CA GLU A 271 19.00 8.65 6.25
C GLU A 271 19.61 7.27 6.50
N ASN A 272 19.03 6.22 5.90
CA ASN A 272 19.43 4.84 6.18
C ASN A 272 20.08 4.18 4.95
N LYS A 273 21.31 3.63 5.14
CA LYS A 273 22.04 2.88 4.11
C LYS A 273 21.21 1.71 3.52
N PHE A 274 20.35 1.06 4.33
CA PHE A 274 19.47 -0.02 3.90
C PHE A 274 18.52 0.42 2.79
N TYR A 275 18.05 1.67 2.82
CA TYR A 275 17.19 2.24 1.78
C TYR A 275 17.87 2.32 0.42
N TYR A 276 19.20 2.49 0.37
CA TYR A 276 19.94 2.60 -0.89
C TYR A 276 20.56 1.30 -1.37
N LEU A 277 21.02 0.43 -0.47
CA LEU A 277 21.73 -0.78 -0.84
C LEU A 277 20.84 -2.03 -0.77
N GLU A 278 20.27 -2.30 0.39
CA GLU A 278 19.55 -3.55 0.61
C GLU A 278 18.22 -3.62 -0.14
N ILE A 279 17.53 -2.51 -0.33
CA ILE A 279 16.31 -2.47 -1.15
C ILE A 279 16.61 -2.79 -2.62
N LEU A 280 17.74 -2.29 -3.17
CA LEU A 280 18.13 -2.65 -4.54
C LEU A 280 18.46 -4.14 -4.64
N GLU A 281 19.24 -4.66 -3.70
CA GLU A 281 19.72 -6.04 -3.70
C GLU A 281 18.59 -7.04 -3.41
N LYS A 282 17.95 -6.92 -2.23
CA LYS A 282 16.92 -7.86 -1.74
C LYS A 282 15.52 -7.56 -2.24
N GLY A 283 15.22 -6.30 -2.51
CA GLY A 283 13.91 -5.88 -3.02
C GLY A 283 13.82 -6.01 -4.53
N TYR A 284 14.53 -5.14 -5.24
CA TYR A 284 14.35 -4.98 -6.69
C TYR A 284 15.00 -6.11 -7.49
N LEU A 285 16.30 -6.40 -7.25
CA LEU A 285 17.02 -7.45 -8.00
C LEU A 285 16.45 -8.84 -7.73
N GLU A 286 16.10 -9.17 -6.50
CA GLU A 286 15.47 -10.47 -6.22
C GLU A 286 14.10 -10.61 -6.91
N LEU A 287 13.25 -9.55 -6.91
CA LEU A 287 11.99 -9.56 -7.65
C LEU A 287 12.23 -9.72 -9.16
N LEU A 288 13.14 -8.94 -9.72
CA LEU A 288 13.46 -8.99 -11.17
C LEU A 288 14.02 -10.34 -11.57
N ASN A 289 14.97 -10.90 -10.80
CA ASN A 289 15.53 -12.22 -11.03
C ASN A 289 14.50 -13.34 -10.87
N PHE A 290 13.60 -13.25 -9.87
CA PHE A 290 12.52 -14.22 -9.68
C PHE A 290 11.62 -14.28 -10.92
N VAL A 291 11.26 -13.12 -11.47
CA VAL A 291 10.41 -13.02 -12.66
C VAL A 291 11.15 -13.45 -13.92
N ALA A 292 12.39 -12.97 -14.13
CA ALA A 292 13.18 -13.26 -15.33
C ALA A 292 13.53 -14.75 -15.51
N LYS A 293 13.60 -15.51 -14.40
CA LYS A 293 13.79 -16.97 -14.44
C LYS A 293 12.57 -17.73 -14.98
N GLN A 294 11.40 -17.12 -14.98
CA GLN A 294 10.14 -17.79 -15.33
C GLN A 294 9.55 -17.29 -16.65
N ASP A 295 9.70 -16.00 -16.95
CA ASP A 295 9.16 -15.37 -18.17
C ASP A 295 9.82 -14.00 -18.41
N LYS A 296 9.47 -13.36 -19.54
CA LYS A 296 9.79 -11.95 -19.80
C LYS A 296 9.18 -11.06 -18.72
N ILE A 297 9.97 -10.10 -18.24
CA ILE A 297 9.52 -9.18 -17.18
C ILE A 297 8.37 -8.31 -17.68
N PRO A 298 7.16 -8.39 -17.11
CA PRO A 298 6.02 -7.57 -17.49
C PRO A 298 6.29 -6.07 -17.29
N ILE A 299 5.68 -5.24 -18.14
CA ILE A 299 5.86 -3.78 -18.10
C ILE A 299 5.48 -3.19 -16.73
N PHE A 300 4.44 -3.73 -16.08
CA PHE A 300 4.03 -3.21 -14.77
C PHE A 300 5.10 -3.42 -13.69
N ILE A 301 5.84 -4.53 -13.72
CA ILE A 301 6.96 -4.79 -12.79
C ILE A 301 8.12 -3.83 -13.06
N GLN A 302 8.48 -3.61 -14.32
CA GLN A 302 9.48 -2.60 -14.68
C GLN A 302 9.05 -1.21 -14.19
N ASN A 303 7.78 -0.85 -14.34
CA ASN A 303 7.22 0.42 -13.89
C ASN A 303 7.17 0.56 -12.36
N VAL A 304 6.97 -0.54 -11.61
CA VAL A 304 7.09 -0.56 -10.15
C VAL A 304 8.51 -0.17 -9.74
N ILE A 305 9.51 -0.78 -10.34
CA ILE A 305 10.92 -0.47 -10.03
C ILE A 305 11.28 0.96 -10.45
N LEU A 306 10.84 1.42 -11.63
CA LEU A 306 11.05 2.80 -12.07
C LEU A 306 10.40 3.82 -11.12
N TYR A 307 9.22 3.52 -10.57
CA TYR A 307 8.55 4.38 -9.59
C TYR A 307 9.35 4.50 -8.30
N GLU A 308 9.84 3.40 -7.76
CA GLU A 308 10.64 3.38 -6.53
C GLU A 308 12.00 4.07 -6.73
N LEU A 309 12.70 3.76 -7.83
CA LEU A 309 13.98 4.41 -8.18
C LEU A 309 13.84 5.90 -8.38
N PHE A 310 12.73 6.36 -8.97
CA PHE A 310 12.47 7.79 -9.12
C PHE A 310 12.49 8.51 -7.76
N TRP A 311 11.79 7.98 -6.75
CA TRP A 311 11.75 8.59 -5.42
C TRP A 311 13.13 8.58 -4.73
N GLN A 312 13.89 7.49 -4.92
CA GLN A 312 15.28 7.41 -4.42
C GLN A 312 16.17 8.48 -5.06
N VAL A 313 16.17 8.56 -6.39
CA VAL A 313 17.05 9.46 -7.14
C VAL A 313 16.63 10.92 -6.99
N GLN A 314 15.32 11.21 -6.97
CA GLN A 314 14.82 12.58 -6.79
C GLN A 314 15.32 13.23 -5.51
N GLU A 315 15.43 12.45 -4.43
CA GLU A 315 15.95 12.94 -3.15
C GLU A 315 17.45 13.31 -3.21
N LEU A 316 18.19 12.70 -4.15
CA LEU A 316 19.63 12.87 -4.32
C LEU A 316 20.00 13.96 -5.34
N VAL A 317 19.09 14.29 -6.27
CA VAL A 317 19.35 15.30 -7.31
C VAL A 317 19.61 16.65 -6.67
N ASN A 318 20.81 17.22 -6.95
CA ASN A 318 21.35 18.43 -6.35
C ASN A 318 21.60 18.39 -4.83
N HIS A 319 21.55 17.18 -4.22
CA HIS A 319 21.75 16.97 -2.79
C HIS A 319 22.70 15.79 -2.53
N PRO A 320 23.95 15.80 -3.08
CA PRO A 320 24.92 14.72 -2.88
C PRO A 320 25.29 14.53 -1.40
N GLU A 321 25.18 15.58 -0.60
CA GLU A 321 25.42 15.57 0.85
C GLU A 321 24.49 14.57 1.58
N LYS A 322 23.34 14.23 1.02
CA LYS A 322 22.42 13.23 1.58
C LYS A 322 23.01 11.82 1.58
N LEU A 323 24.08 11.58 0.84
CA LEU A 323 24.83 10.32 0.85
C LEU A 323 26.10 10.39 1.71
N SER A 324 26.35 11.46 2.47
CA SER A 324 27.54 11.65 3.30
C SER A 324 27.75 10.56 4.36
N PHE A 325 26.70 9.82 4.74
CA PHE A 325 26.78 8.65 5.62
C PHE A 325 27.31 7.39 4.91
N MET A 326 27.50 7.42 3.58
CA MET A 326 28.09 6.33 2.80
C MET A 326 29.53 6.67 2.42
N ASN A 327 30.45 5.72 2.65
CA ASN A 327 31.81 5.84 2.13
C ASN A 327 31.85 5.53 0.61
N GLN A 328 33.01 5.83 -0.02
CA GLN A 328 33.20 5.67 -1.47
C GLN A 328 32.87 4.25 -1.97
N ALA A 329 33.29 3.21 -1.24
CA ALA A 329 33.00 1.81 -1.62
C ALA A 329 31.49 1.49 -1.66
N LYS A 330 30.71 2.05 -0.71
CA LYS A 330 29.25 1.89 -0.70
C LYS A 330 28.57 2.67 -1.82
N ILE A 331 29.11 3.84 -2.18
CA ILE A 331 28.60 4.62 -3.34
C ILE A 331 28.85 3.83 -4.63
N HIS A 332 30.04 3.25 -4.82
CA HIS A 332 30.32 2.38 -5.97
C HIS A 332 29.36 1.17 -6.00
N LYS A 333 29.20 0.47 -4.84
CA LYS A 333 28.21 -0.63 -4.76
C LYS A 333 26.80 -0.17 -5.14
N TYR A 334 26.37 1.02 -4.73
CA TYR A 334 25.06 1.56 -5.08
C TYR A 334 24.90 1.76 -6.60
N LEU A 335 25.92 2.32 -7.26
CA LEU A 335 25.92 2.50 -8.71
C LEU A 335 25.91 1.17 -9.47
N ASP A 336 26.73 0.20 -9.03
CA ASP A 336 26.76 -1.15 -9.60
C ASP A 336 25.42 -1.86 -9.47
N LEU A 337 24.73 -1.71 -8.34
CA LEU A 337 23.39 -2.27 -8.14
C LEU A 337 22.36 -1.59 -9.04
N LEU A 338 22.47 -0.28 -9.25
CA LEU A 338 21.60 0.44 -10.21
C LEU A 338 21.82 -0.08 -11.64
N ASP A 339 23.06 -0.25 -12.07
CA ASP A 339 23.39 -0.81 -13.38
C ASP A 339 22.76 -2.21 -13.57
N GLN A 340 22.88 -3.07 -12.56
CA GLN A 340 22.28 -4.41 -12.58
C GLN A 340 20.74 -4.32 -12.69
N VAL A 341 20.09 -3.44 -11.92
CA VAL A 341 18.62 -3.25 -11.97
C VAL A 341 18.20 -2.76 -13.36
N PHE A 342 18.93 -1.79 -13.91
CA PHE A 342 18.61 -1.24 -15.23
C PHE A 342 18.85 -2.25 -16.37
N CYS A 343 19.67 -3.29 -16.21
CA CYS A 343 19.77 -4.39 -17.20
C CYS A 343 18.41 -5.05 -17.47
N PHE A 344 17.52 -5.12 -16.48
CA PHE A 344 16.21 -5.73 -16.60
C PHE A 344 15.09 -4.78 -17.11
N ILE A 345 15.36 -3.48 -17.21
CA ILE A 345 14.36 -2.47 -17.58
C ILE A 345 14.51 -2.08 -19.04
N ASP A 346 13.46 -2.19 -19.84
CA ASP A 346 13.46 -1.80 -21.24
C ASP A 346 13.54 -0.27 -21.42
N LYS A 347 14.29 0.21 -22.42
CA LYS A 347 14.32 1.64 -22.81
C LYS A 347 12.90 2.21 -23.02
N GLN A 348 12.02 1.43 -23.65
CA GLN A 348 10.65 1.84 -23.91
C GLN A 348 9.82 2.00 -22.63
N SER A 349 10.09 1.21 -21.59
CA SER A 349 9.45 1.36 -20.28
C SER A 349 9.84 2.71 -19.64
N ILE A 350 11.12 3.10 -19.68
CA ILE A 350 11.57 4.40 -19.17
C ILE A 350 10.91 5.56 -19.94
N ILE A 351 10.85 5.48 -21.28
CA ILE A 351 10.28 6.54 -22.12
C ILE A 351 8.78 6.70 -21.88
N LYS A 352 8.04 5.59 -21.84
CA LYS A 352 6.56 5.58 -21.78
C LYS A 352 6.00 5.76 -20.36
N PHE A 353 6.71 5.30 -19.33
CA PHE A 353 6.21 5.42 -17.96
C PHE A 353 6.08 6.89 -17.56
N ASN A 354 4.87 7.28 -17.21
CA ASN A 354 4.52 8.68 -16.97
C ASN A 354 3.64 8.82 -15.75
N PHE A 355 4.17 9.45 -14.70
CA PHE A 355 3.41 9.83 -13.51
C PHE A 355 3.92 11.19 -13.01
N ASN A 356 3.08 11.94 -12.34
CA ASN A 356 3.49 13.20 -11.73
C ASN A 356 4.05 12.90 -10.30
N PRO A 357 5.33 13.23 -10.00
CA PRO A 357 6.19 14.25 -10.63
C PRO A 357 7.34 13.74 -11.53
N PHE A 358 7.24 12.57 -12.14
CA PHE A 358 8.30 12.02 -12.99
C PHE A 358 8.50 12.85 -14.26
N LEU A 359 9.46 13.77 -14.23
CA LEU A 359 9.72 14.72 -15.30
C LEU A 359 10.63 14.13 -16.42
N PHE A 360 10.63 14.78 -17.56
CA PHE A 360 11.50 14.45 -18.71
C PHE A 360 12.98 14.34 -18.32
N LEU A 361 13.49 15.26 -17.50
CA LEU A 361 14.88 15.25 -17.03
C LEU A 361 15.29 13.95 -16.32
N HIS A 362 14.41 13.38 -15.48
CA HIS A 362 14.68 12.12 -14.80
C HIS A 362 14.78 10.95 -15.79
N LYS A 363 13.89 10.93 -16.80
CA LYS A 363 13.95 9.92 -17.87
C LYS A 363 15.25 10.01 -18.67
N MET A 364 15.66 11.22 -19.02
CA MET A 364 16.91 11.45 -19.75
C MET A 364 18.12 11.02 -18.90
N GLY A 365 18.12 11.30 -17.59
CA GLY A 365 19.15 10.83 -16.66
C GLY A 365 19.24 9.30 -16.65
N PHE A 366 18.12 8.60 -16.46
CA PHE A 366 18.09 7.13 -16.49
C PHE A 366 18.56 6.55 -17.83
N LEU A 367 18.11 7.13 -18.95
CA LEU A 367 18.52 6.67 -20.29
C LEU A 367 20.00 6.90 -20.53
N HIS A 368 20.52 8.08 -20.21
CA HIS A 368 21.91 8.45 -20.46
C HIS A 368 22.90 7.69 -19.57
N CYS A 369 22.56 7.53 -18.28
CA CYS A 369 23.46 6.85 -17.34
C CYS A 369 23.45 5.33 -17.46
N PHE A 370 22.28 4.71 -17.73
CA PHE A 370 22.09 3.27 -17.59
C PHE A 370 21.61 2.54 -18.87
N LYS A 371 21.37 3.25 -20.00
CA LYS A 371 20.84 2.66 -21.23
C LYS A 371 21.60 3.13 -22.48
N LYS A 372 22.90 3.11 -22.42
CA LYS A 372 23.78 3.42 -23.57
C LYS A 372 23.56 2.46 -24.74
#